data_f3905d0c4f48cef814312916b17600d2
#
_entry.id   f3905d0c4f48cef814312916b17600d2
#
_cell.length_a   1.000
_cell.length_b   1.000
_cell.length_c   1.000
_cell.angle_alpha   90.00
_cell.angle_beta   90.00
_cell.angle_gamma   90.00
#
_symmetry.space_group_name_H-M   'P 1'
#
loop_
_entity.id
_entity.type
_entity.pdbx_description
1 polymer ?
#
loop_
_entity_poly.entity_id
_entity_poly.type
_entity_poly.pdbx_seq_one_letter_code
_entity_poly.pdbx_strand_id
1 'polypeptide(L)'
;VQQLNDTGGLLGKKIELVVADNKSEPAEAANAMSKLVNQDKAPVVMGLFASSSAIAASNVSEAAKVPFLAVGATNPKVTLDEKTGKVKPNTFRVCFIDPFQGTVGANFILNELKLQKAAVYIDNSSDYAKGLAEFFKKAYTEKGGTVVIEESYLQKDSDFKAVLTKISAAKPEVIYVPGYYEEVGKICKQARELGITVPIIGGDGWDSPKLVEIAGASSLNNTYFTNHYSPDSTNEASKAF
;
A
#
# COMPACT_ATOMS: atom_id res chain seq x y z
N VAL A 1 8.19 -8.46 20.96
CA VAL A 1 9.44 -9.04 21.47
C VAL A 1 9.47 -8.97 22.98
N GLN A 2 9.26 -7.80 23.61
CA GLN A 2 9.33 -7.65 25.07
C GLN A 2 8.41 -8.63 25.81
N GLN A 3 7.13 -8.67 25.46
CA GLN A 3 6.15 -9.60 26.05
C GLN A 3 6.58 -11.06 25.97
N LEU A 4 7.12 -11.49 24.83
CA LEU A 4 7.63 -12.85 24.66
C LEU A 4 8.86 -13.11 25.54
N ASN A 5 9.77 -12.15 25.64
CA ASN A 5 10.97 -12.28 26.47
C ASN A 5 10.64 -12.31 27.96
N ASP A 6 9.61 -11.56 28.39
CA ASP A 6 9.15 -11.54 29.77
C ASP A 6 8.49 -12.87 30.19
N THR A 7 7.92 -13.61 29.24
CA THR A 7 7.33 -14.94 29.45
C THR A 7 8.30 -16.10 29.20
N GLY A 8 9.61 -15.84 29.11
CA GLY A 8 10.66 -16.88 28.96
C GLY A 8 11.22 -17.02 27.55
N GLY A 9 10.82 -16.15 26.62
CA GLY A 9 11.35 -16.13 25.26
C GLY A 9 10.74 -17.23 24.36
N LEU A 10 11.40 -17.46 23.24
CA LEU A 10 11.00 -18.51 22.29
C LEU A 10 11.89 -19.74 22.50
N LEU A 11 11.29 -20.89 22.78
CA LEU A 11 12.01 -22.15 23.06
C LEU A 11 13.09 -21.99 24.17
N GLY A 12 12.79 -21.19 25.20
CA GLY A 12 13.68 -20.93 26.31
C GLY A 12 14.84 -19.95 26.01
N LYS A 13 14.80 -19.30 24.85
CA LYS A 13 15.80 -18.29 24.45
C LYS A 13 15.17 -16.91 24.32
N LYS A 14 15.87 -15.89 24.78
CA LYS A 14 15.48 -14.50 24.56
C LYS A 14 15.64 -14.14 23.09
N ILE A 15 14.69 -13.35 22.58
CA ILE A 15 14.75 -12.78 21.25
C ILE A 15 15.48 -11.45 21.32
N GLU A 16 16.51 -11.31 20.52
CA GLU A 16 17.19 -10.03 20.28
C GLU A 16 16.63 -9.41 19.00
N LEU A 17 16.26 -8.13 19.07
CA LEU A 17 15.73 -7.37 17.93
C LEU A 17 16.84 -6.50 17.34
N VAL A 18 17.23 -6.78 16.10
CA VAL A 18 18.12 -5.93 15.31
C VAL A 18 17.29 -5.13 14.33
N VAL A 19 17.36 -3.80 14.39
CA VAL A 19 16.56 -2.88 13.57
C VAL A 19 17.44 -2.23 12.52
N ALA A 20 16.97 -2.21 11.27
CA ALA A 20 17.61 -1.51 10.15
C ALA A 20 16.57 -0.63 9.44
N ASP A 21 16.93 0.63 9.19
CA ASP A 21 16.09 1.57 8.44
C ASP A 21 16.38 1.42 6.95
N ASN A 22 15.31 1.28 6.14
CA ASN A 22 15.36 1.20 4.69
C ASN A 22 15.09 2.53 3.98
N LYS A 23 14.85 3.62 4.72
CA LYS A 23 14.57 4.97 4.21
C LYS A 23 13.42 5.02 3.19
N SER A 24 12.56 4.01 3.17
CA SER A 24 11.49 3.81 2.17
C SER A 24 11.99 3.73 0.72
N GLU A 25 13.26 3.39 0.51
CA GLU A 25 13.88 3.26 -0.81
C GLU A 25 14.20 1.78 -1.11
N PRO A 26 13.86 1.25 -2.31
CA PRO A 26 14.08 -0.17 -2.64
C PRO A 26 15.55 -0.61 -2.56
N ALA A 27 16.49 0.22 -2.99
CA ALA A 27 17.92 -0.08 -2.90
C ALA A 27 18.41 -0.18 -1.45
N GLU A 28 17.95 0.74 -0.58
CA GLU A 28 18.27 0.71 0.85
C GLU A 28 17.62 -0.48 1.55
N ALA A 29 16.42 -0.89 1.13
CA ALA A 29 15.78 -2.10 1.64
C ALA A 29 16.58 -3.37 1.32
N ALA A 30 17.12 -3.49 0.10
CA ALA A 30 18.01 -4.58 -0.27
C ALA A 30 19.32 -4.55 0.53
N ASN A 31 19.91 -3.37 0.73
CA ASN A 31 21.11 -3.19 1.55
C ASN A 31 20.88 -3.55 3.01
N ALA A 32 19.78 -3.08 3.60
CA ALA A 32 19.38 -3.41 4.96
C ALA A 32 19.16 -4.92 5.14
N MET A 33 18.45 -5.55 4.19
CA MET A 33 18.25 -7.01 4.18
C MET A 33 19.59 -7.74 4.10
N SER A 34 20.49 -7.33 3.21
CA SER A 34 21.82 -7.93 3.07
C SER A 34 22.63 -7.81 4.36
N LYS A 35 22.59 -6.66 5.03
CA LYS A 35 23.24 -6.47 6.33
C LYS A 35 22.68 -7.42 7.38
N LEU A 36 21.37 -7.42 7.58
CA LEU A 36 20.69 -8.26 8.58
C LEU A 36 21.03 -9.75 8.39
N VAL A 37 21.01 -10.22 7.14
CA VAL A 37 21.21 -11.64 6.81
C VAL A 37 22.69 -12.03 6.85
N ASN A 38 23.57 -11.23 6.23
CA ASN A 38 24.96 -11.63 6.02
C ASN A 38 25.90 -11.18 7.12
N GLN A 39 25.66 -10.05 7.76
CA GLN A 39 26.52 -9.51 8.83
C GLN A 39 25.94 -9.82 10.21
N ASP A 40 24.68 -9.46 10.44
CA ASP A 40 24.02 -9.64 11.75
C ASP A 40 23.53 -11.09 11.96
N LYS A 41 23.54 -11.93 10.90
CA LYS A 41 23.15 -13.36 10.94
C LYS A 41 21.74 -13.58 11.49
N ALA A 42 20.82 -12.66 11.18
CA ALA A 42 19.43 -12.80 11.58
C ALA A 42 18.81 -14.07 10.99
N PRO A 43 18.23 -14.97 11.79
CA PRO A 43 17.63 -16.22 11.30
C PRO A 43 16.28 -16.02 10.60
N VAL A 44 15.66 -14.86 10.82
CA VAL A 44 14.39 -14.44 10.18
C VAL A 44 14.38 -12.91 10.13
N VAL A 45 13.85 -12.36 9.06
CA VAL A 45 13.63 -10.91 8.93
C VAL A 45 12.14 -10.65 8.77
N MET A 46 11.64 -9.60 9.43
CA MET A 46 10.25 -9.16 9.29
C MET A 46 10.19 -7.65 9.11
N GLY A 47 9.21 -7.18 8.38
CA GLY A 47 9.02 -5.74 8.16
C GLY A 47 8.56 -5.43 6.75
N LEU A 48 8.81 -4.21 6.35
CA LEU A 48 8.52 -3.59 5.06
C LEU A 48 7.02 -3.51 4.73
N PHE A 49 6.57 -2.27 4.65
CA PHE A 49 5.21 -1.94 4.25
C PHE A 49 5.12 -1.66 2.74
N ALA A 50 6.09 -0.90 2.19
CA ALA A 50 6.11 -0.56 0.78
C ALA A 50 6.48 -1.77 -0.10
N SER A 51 5.65 -2.08 -1.09
CA SER A 51 5.81 -3.25 -1.96
C SER A 51 7.11 -3.24 -2.76
N SER A 52 7.52 -2.10 -3.34
CA SER A 52 8.78 -2.01 -4.11
C SER A 52 9.99 -2.33 -3.23
N SER A 53 10.00 -1.86 -1.98
CA SER A 53 11.05 -2.19 -0.99
C SER A 53 11.02 -3.67 -0.61
N ALA A 54 9.83 -4.23 -0.39
CA ALA A 54 9.68 -5.65 -0.05
C ALA A 54 10.08 -6.58 -1.21
N ILE A 55 9.79 -6.21 -2.46
CA ILE A 55 10.23 -6.95 -3.65
C ILE A 55 11.76 -6.95 -3.73
N ALA A 56 12.41 -5.79 -3.56
CA ALA A 56 13.86 -5.69 -3.58
C ALA A 56 14.52 -6.53 -2.47
N ALA A 57 14.02 -6.43 -1.24
CA ALA A 57 14.51 -7.19 -0.10
C ALA A 57 14.27 -8.69 -0.25
N SER A 58 13.12 -9.11 -0.79
CA SER A 58 12.81 -10.53 -1.00
C SER A 58 13.82 -11.24 -1.89
N ASN A 59 14.36 -10.57 -2.90
CA ASN A 59 15.38 -11.16 -3.77
C ASN A 59 16.67 -11.50 -2.98
N VAL A 60 17.03 -10.69 -2.00
CA VAL A 60 18.18 -10.93 -1.13
C VAL A 60 17.89 -12.09 -0.17
N SER A 61 16.71 -12.10 0.45
CA SER A 61 16.32 -13.17 1.38
C SER A 61 16.23 -14.53 0.68
N GLU A 62 15.68 -14.58 -0.53
CA GLU A 62 15.63 -15.80 -1.35
C GLU A 62 17.03 -16.33 -1.67
N ALA A 63 17.95 -15.46 -2.10
CA ALA A 63 19.33 -15.85 -2.38
C ALA A 63 20.05 -16.39 -1.14
N ALA A 64 19.78 -15.81 0.03
CA ALA A 64 20.35 -16.22 1.31
C ALA A 64 19.59 -17.40 1.96
N LYS A 65 18.44 -17.78 1.46
CA LYS A 65 17.54 -18.78 2.04
C LYS A 65 17.13 -18.46 3.49
N VAL A 66 16.94 -17.18 3.79
CA VAL A 66 16.50 -16.71 5.10
C VAL A 66 15.03 -16.32 5.01
N PRO A 67 14.16 -16.81 5.89
CA PRO A 67 12.75 -16.43 5.90
C PRO A 67 12.56 -14.92 6.04
N PHE A 68 11.76 -14.34 5.15
CA PHE A 68 11.33 -12.94 5.20
C PHE A 68 9.80 -12.87 5.30
N LEU A 69 9.30 -12.16 6.31
CA LEU A 69 7.88 -11.94 6.54
C LEU A 69 7.54 -10.47 6.27
N ALA A 70 6.88 -10.21 5.13
CA ALA A 70 6.36 -8.89 4.79
C ALA A 70 5.09 -8.59 5.61
N VAL A 71 5.05 -7.43 6.27
CA VAL A 71 3.96 -7.09 7.20
C VAL A 71 2.81 -6.34 6.55
N GLY A 72 3.06 -5.56 5.50
CA GLY A 72 2.04 -4.74 4.84
C GLY A 72 2.20 -4.61 3.31
N ALA A 73 3.18 -5.27 2.72
CA ALA A 73 3.44 -5.19 1.28
C ALA A 73 2.47 -6.09 0.49
N THR A 74 1.46 -5.48 -0.10
CA THR A 74 0.28 -6.14 -0.69
C THR A 74 0.46 -6.61 -2.12
N ASN A 75 1.48 -6.12 -2.86
CA ASN A 75 1.69 -6.52 -4.25
C ASN A 75 2.02 -8.02 -4.36
N PRO A 76 1.36 -8.79 -5.25
CA PRO A 76 1.64 -10.22 -5.46
C PRO A 76 3.11 -10.56 -5.72
N LYS A 77 3.87 -9.67 -6.40
CA LYS A 77 5.29 -9.85 -6.73
C LYS A 77 6.20 -9.99 -5.50
N VAL A 78 5.72 -9.60 -4.33
CA VAL A 78 6.48 -9.80 -3.08
C VAL A 78 6.74 -11.28 -2.82
N THR A 79 5.72 -12.13 -3.01
CA THR A 79 5.80 -13.58 -2.75
C THR A 79 5.80 -14.45 -4.01
N LEU A 80 5.61 -13.83 -5.19
CA LEU A 80 5.68 -14.51 -6.47
C LEU A 80 6.90 -14.00 -7.27
N ASP A 81 7.61 -14.91 -7.89
CA ASP A 81 8.67 -14.57 -8.84
C ASP A 81 8.03 -14.10 -10.16
N GLU A 82 8.37 -12.89 -10.60
CA GLU A 82 7.78 -12.29 -11.80
C GLU A 82 8.05 -13.05 -13.10
N LYS A 83 9.21 -13.68 -13.18
CA LYS A 83 9.65 -14.35 -14.42
C LYS A 83 9.02 -15.72 -14.57
N THR A 84 8.88 -16.42 -13.46
CA THR A 84 8.41 -17.83 -13.46
C THR A 84 6.99 -18.00 -12.98
N GLY A 85 6.39 -17.00 -12.32
CA GLY A 85 5.08 -17.07 -11.67
C GLY A 85 5.05 -18.01 -10.45
N LYS A 86 6.20 -18.56 -10.04
CA LYS A 86 6.27 -19.49 -8.91
C LYS A 86 6.34 -18.74 -7.58
N VAL A 87 5.84 -19.41 -6.54
CA VAL A 87 5.95 -18.90 -5.16
C VAL A 87 7.41 -18.86 -4.73
N LYS A 88 7.83 -17.76 -4.12
CA LYS A 88 9.13 -17.62 -3.48
C LYS A 88 9.15 -18.41 -2.17
N PRO A 89 10.04 -19.42 -2.01
CA PRO A 89 9.96 -20.35 -0.88
C PRO A 89 10.31 -19.77 0.48
N ASN A 90 11.04 -18.66 0.52
CA ASN A 90 11.49 -18.03 1.76
C ASN A 90 10.80 -16.67 2.04
N THR A 91 9.82 -16.27 1.22
CA THR A 91 9.14 -14.97 1.38
C THR A 91 7.67 -15.18 1.67
N PHE A 92 7.23 -14.65 2.80
CA PHE A 92 5.87 -14.78 3.34
C PHE A 92 5.24 -13.41 3.53
N ARG A 93 3.92 -13.36 3.71
CA ARG A 93 3.18 -12.15 4.09
C ARG A 93 2.07 -12.46 5.09
N VAL A 94 1.66 -11.45 5.85
CA VAL A 94 0.52 -11.53 6.78
C VAL A 94 -0.62 -10.58 6.40
N CYS A 95 -0.46 -9.81 5.31
CA CYS A 95 -1.49 -8.90 4.81
C CYS A 95 -2.29 -9.51 3.65
N PHE A 96 -3.40 -8.86 3.27
CA PHE A 96 -4.12 -9.18 2.05
C PHE A 96 -3.30 -8.81 0.79
N ILE A 97 -3.84 -9.07 -0.38
CA ILE A 97 -3.16 -8.79 -1.66
C ILE A 97 -3.95 -7.81 -2.52
N ASP A 98 -3.25 -7.07 -3.39
CA ASP A 98 -3.84 -6.05 -4.27
C ASP A 98 -4.98 -6.55 -5.17
N PRO A 99 -5.00 -7.79 -5.70
CA PRO A 99 -6.15 -8.32 -6.42
C PRO A 99 -7.46 -8.28 -5.61
N PHE A 100 -7.38 -8.64 -4.32
CA PHE A 100 -8.51 -8.54 -3.41
C PHE A 100 -8.87 -7.08 -3.13
N GLN A 101 -7.89 -6.26 -2.79
CA GLN A 101 -8.06 -4.84 -2.48
C GLN A 101 -8.69 -4.06 -3.65
N GLY A 102 -8.18 -4.26 -4.87
CA GLY A 102 -8.72 -3.64 -6.08
C GLY A 102 -10.18 -4.05 -6.34
N THR A 103 -10.51 -5.33 -6.10
CA THR A 103 -11.88 -5.83 -6.21
C THR A 103 -12.82 -5.20 -5.17
N VAL A 104 -12.36 -5.07 -3.93
CA VAL A 104 -13.12 -4.40 -2.84
C VAL A 104 -13.38 -2.94 -3.18
N GLY A 105 -12.36 -2.20 -3.62
CA GLY A 105 -12.50 -0.81 -4.06
C GLY A 105 -13.48 -0.65 -5.22
N ALA A 106 -13.40 -1.51 -6.23
CA ALA A 106 -14.34 -1.51 -7.37
C ALA A 106 -15.77 -1.80 -6.93
N ASN A 107 -15.98 -2.80 -6.08
CA ASN A 107 -17.30 -3.13 -5.53
C ASN A 107 -17.89 -1.98 -4.71
N PHE A 108 -17.10 -1.34 -3.87
CA PHE A 108 -17.55 -0.21 -3.05
C PHE A 108 -18.03 0.94 -3.95
N ILE A 109 -17.29 1.30 -4.99
CA ILE A 109 -17.66 2.36 -5.91
C ILE A 109 -18.96 2.01 -6.66
N LEU A 110 -19.05 0.80 -7.21
CA LEU A 110 -20.19 0.39 -8.04
C LEU A 110 -21.44 0.09 -7.20
N ASN A 111 -21.28 -0.58 -6.06
CA ASN A 111 -22.41 -1.12 -5.30
C ASN A 111 -22.89 -0.19 -4.18
N GLU A 112 -21.99 0.51 -3.49
CA GLU A 112 -22.35 1.40 -2.40
C GLU A 112 -22.53 2.84 -2.89
N LEU A 113 -21.55 3.37 -3.62
CA LEU A 113 -21.62 4.74 -4.12
C LEU A 113 -22.45 4.86 -5.40
N LYS A 114 -22.71 3.76 -6.13
CA LYS A 114 -23.47 3.72 -7.39
C LYS A 114 -22.86 4.59 -8.51
N LEU A 115 -21.52 4.68 -8.56
CA LEU A 115 -20.78 5.49 -9.50
C LEU A 115 -20.15 4.60 -10.57
N GLN A 116 -20.18 5.07 -11.84
CA GLN A 116 -19.77 4.27 -12.99
C GLN A 116 -18.60 4.86 -13.79
N LYS A 117 -18.23 6.14 -13.56
CA LYS A 117 -17.14 6.81 -14.29
C LYS A 117 -16.00 7.15 -13.34
N ALA A 118 -14.91 6.42 -13.42
CA ALA A 118 -13.74 6.64 -12.59
C ALA A 118 -12.60 7.33 -13.36
N ALA A 119 -11.93 8.26 -12.71
CA ALA A 119 -10.54 8.61 -13.05
C ALA A 119 -9.60 7.74 -12.21
N VAL A 120 -8.44 7.37 -12.77
CA VAL A 120 -7.39 6.68 -12.03
C VAL A 120 -6.15 7.55 -12.04
N TYR A 121 -5.57 7.85 -10.86
CA TYR A 121 -4.42 8.72 -10.72
C TYR A 121 -3.32 7.99 -9.93
N ILE A 122 -2.23 7.59 -10.60
CA ILE A 122 -1.33 6.52 -10.20
C ILE A 122 0.06 7.08 -9.86
N ASP A 123 0.64 6.68 -8.71
CA ASP A 123 2.08 6.80 -8.49
C ASP A 123 2.83 5.83 -9.42
N ASN A 124 3.41 6.35 -10.50
CA ASN A 124 4.10 5.54 -11.50
C ASN A 124 5.49 5.04 -11.04
N SER A 125 6.00 5.54 -9.92
CA SER A 125 7.25 5.07 -9.30
C SER A 125 7.06 3.89 -8.35
N SER A 126 5.81 3.56 -7.99
CA SER A 126 5.45 2.55 -7.00
C SER A 126 4.89 1.27 -7.63
N ASP A 127 5.50 0.11 -7.34
CA ASP A 127 4.94 -1.19 -7.75
C ASP A 127 3.60 -1.49 -7.07
N TYR A 128 3.40 -1.01 -5.83
CA TYR A 128 2.11 -1.06 -5.15
C TYR A 128 1.04 -0.31 -5.94
N ALA A 129 1.26 0.97 -6.22
CA ALA A 129 0.27 1.82 -6.87
C ALA A 129 -0.07 1.33 -8.28
N LYS A 130 0.93 0.94 -9.07
CA LYS A 130 0.74 0.37 -10.40
C LYS A 130 -0.07 -0.93 -10.35
N GLY A 131 0.32 -1.86 -9.49
CA GLY A 131 -0.36 -3.14 -9.35
C GLY A 131 -1.81 -2.99 -8.87
N LEU A 132 -2.03 -2.20 -7.83
CA LEU A 132 -3.36 -1.94 -7.31
C LEU A 132 -4.27 -1.25 -8.34
N ALA A 133 -3.73 -0.29 -9.11
CA ALA A 133 -4.47 0.35 -10.21
C ALA A 133 -4.91 -0.66 -11.27
N GLU A 134 -4.04 -1.59 -11.67
CA GLU A 134 -4.38 -2.62 -12.66
C GLU A 134 -5.48 -3.55 -12.16
N PHE A 135 -5.38 -4.03 -10.93
CA PHE A 135 -6.41 -4.91 -10.34
C PHE A 135 -7.74 -4.18 -10.14
N PHE A 136 -7.69 -2.92 -9.71
CA PHE A 136 -8.89 -2.08 -9.62
C PHE A 136 -9.53 -1.89 -10.99
N LYS A 137 -8.78 -1.43 -12.00
CA LYS A 137 -9.29 -1.20 -13.36
C LYS A 137 -9.95 -2.46 -13.92
N LYS A 138 -9.27 -3.60 -13.81
CA LYS A 138 -9.79 -4.89 -14.25
C LYS A 138 -11.13 -5.21 -13.56
N ALA A 139 -11.18 -5.21 -12.24
CA ALA A 139 -12.38 -5.54 -11.49
C ALA A 139 -13.52 -4.54 -11.75
N TYR A 140 -13.19 -3.25 -11.91
CA TYR A 140 -14.15 -2.19 -12.14
C TYR A 140 -14.78 -2.28 -13.52
N THR A 141 -13.98 -2.49 -14.56
CA THR A 141 -14.47 -2.58 -15.95
C THR A 141 -15.21 -3.89 -16.23
N GLU A 142 -14.78 -5.01 -15.69
CA GLU A 142 -15.48 -6.31 -15.79
C GLU A 142 -16.89 -6.25 -15.19
N LYS A 143 -17.14 -5.32 -14.27
CA LYS A 143 -18.44 -5.13 -13.60
C LYS A 143 -19.26 -3.95 -14.16
N GLY A 144 -18.85 -3.40 -15.30
CA GLY A 144 -19.59 -2.35 -16.02
C GLY A 144 -19.18 -0.92 -15.69
N GLY A 145 -18.17 -0.71 -14.87
CA GLY A 145 -17.56 0.61 -14.66
C GLY A 145 -16.72 1.05 -15.87
N THR A 146 -16.51 2.34 -16.01
CA THR A 146 -15.73 2.96 -17.08
C THR A 146 -14.61 3.81 -16.51
N VAL A 147 -13.37 3.58 -16.92
CA VAL A 147 -12.26 4.48 -16.64
C VAL A 147 -12.22 5.55 -17.72
N VAL A 148 -12.58 6.78 -17.36
CA VAL A 148 -12.68 7.90 -18.30
C VAL A 148 -11.35 8.59 -18.57
N ILE A 149 -10.43 8.50 -17.63
CA ILE A 149 -9.07 9.04 -17.74
C ILE A 149 -8.12 8.32 -16.78
N GLU A 150 -6.89 8.14 -17.22
CA GLU A 150 -5.78 7.64 -16.40
C GLU A 150 -4.63 8.63 -16.49
N GLU A 151 -4.13 9.04 -15.34
CA GLU A 151 -3.01 9.97 -15.19
C GLU A 151 -2.03 9.44 -14.16
N SER A 152 -0.81 9.97 -14.16
CA SER A 152 0.22 9.53 -13.23
C SER A 152 1.00 10.69 -12.62
N TYR A 153 1.61 10.41 -11.47
CA TYR A 153 2.57 11.25 -10.77
C TYR A 153 3.77 10.41 -10.32
N LEU A 154 4.76 11.03 -9.76
CA LEU A 154 5.92 10.37 -9.16
C LEU A 154 5.96 10.65 -7.65
N GLN A 155 6.53 9.73 -6.89
CA GLN A 155 6.85 9.97 -5.49
C GLN A 155 7.66 11.27 -5.33
N LYS A 156 7.37 11.99 -4.24
CA LYS A 156 7.97 13.30 -3.92
C LYS A 156 7.48 14.46 -4.78
N ASP A 157 6.57 14.25 -5.73
CA ASP A 157 5.86 15.35 -6.37
C ASP A 157 5.08 16.14 -5.33
N SER A 158 4.95 17.45 -5.55
CA SER A 158 4.30 18.36 -4.61
C SER A 158 3.19 19.20 -5.23
N ASP A 159 3.16 19.32 -6.55
CA ASP A 159 2.12 20.05 -7.30
C ASP A 159 1.39 19.10 -8.25
N PHE A 160 0.09 18.98 -8.03
CA PHE A 160 -0.80 18.08 -8.76
C PHE A 160 -1.90 18.85 -9.51
N LYS A 161 -1.94 20.20 -9.40
CA LYS A 161 -3.06 21.02 -9.89
C LYS A 161 -3.30 20.90 -11.38
N ALA A 162 -2.24 20.86 -12.18
CA ALA A 162 -2.36 20.75 -13.63
C ALA A 162 -3.04 19.41 -14.03
N VAL A 163 -2.60 18.29 -13.42
CA VAL A 163 -3.16 16.98 -13.70
C VAL A 163 -4.58 16.85 -13.13
N LEU A 164 -4.83 17.37 -11.93
CA LEU A 164 -6.17 17.40 -11.34
C LEU A 164 -7.17 18.20 -12.18
N THR A 165 -6.72 19.31 -12.79
CA THR A 165 -7.55 20.08 -13.74
C THR A 165 -7.90 19.25 -14.97
N LYS A 166 -6.95 18.48 -15.52
CA LYS A 166 -7.18 17.58 -16.64
C LYS A 166 -8.14 16.44 -16.25
N ILE A 167 -7.96 15.86 -15.06
CA ILE A 167 -8.87 14.85 -14.51
C ILE A 167 -10.29 15.42 -14.38
N SER A 168 -10.44 16.61 -13.82
CA SER A 168 -11.74 17.27 -13.68
C SER A 168 -12.43 17.54 -15.01
N ALA A 169 -11.68 17.89 -16.05
CA ALA A 169 -12.21 18.12 -17.39
C ALA A 169 -12.79 16.85 -18.04
N ALA A 170 -12.30 15.67 -17.64
CA ALA A 170 -12.84 14.37 -18.07
C ALA A 170 -14.17 13.99 -17.37
N LYS A 171 -14.62 14.80 -16.40
CA LYS A 171 -15.88 14.65 -15.65
C LYS A 171 -16.06 13.25 -15.03
N PRO A 172 -15.10 12.76 -14.26
CA PRO A 172 -15.28 11.53 -13.52
C PRO A 172 -16.32 11.72 -12.41
N GLU A 173 -16.94 10.64 -11.99
CA GLU A 173 -17.83 10.60 -10.83
C GLU A 173 -17.06 10.25 -9.54
N VAL A 174 -15.87 9.65 -9.69
CA VAL A 174 -14.95 9.26 -8.61
C VAL A 174 -13.51 9.31 -9.10
N ILE A 175 -12.56 9.60 -8.21
CA ILE A 175 -11.14 9.50 -8.49
C ILE A 175 -10.55 8.38 -7.63
N TYR A 176 -9.94 7.38 -8.26
CA TYR A 176 -9.22 6.30 -7.59
C TYR A 176 -7.73 6.63 -7.57
N VAL A 177 -7.14 6.73 -6.36
CA VAL A 177 -5.75 7.15 -6.15
C VAL A 177 -5.01 6.08 -5.34
N PRO A 178 -4.50 5.01 -5.99
CA PRO A 178 -3.59 4.09 -5.32
C PRO A 178 -2.25 4.77 -5.10
N GLY A 179 -1.84 4.89 -3.84
CA GLY A 179 -0.62 5.61 -3.46
C GLY A 179 -0.44 5.67 -1.96
N TYR A 180 0.55 6.40 -1.51
CA TYR A 180 0.85 6.58 -0.09
C TYR A 180 0.40 7.94 0.42
N TYR A 181 0.21 8.02 1.73
CA TYR A 181 -0.41 9.15 2.43
C TYR A 181 0.26 10.52 2.14
N GLU A 182 1.55 10.57 1.84
CA GLU A 182 2.26 11.84 1.63
C GLU A 182 1.79 12.59 0.39
N GLU A 183 1.79 11.93 -0.77
CA GLU A 183 1.31 12.50 -2.03
C GLU A 183 -0.22 12.60 -2.02
N VAL A 184 -0.88 11.54 -1.55
CA VAL A 184 -2.34 11.49 -1.48
C VAL A 184 -2.92 12.63 -0.64
N GLY A 185 -2.32 12.96 0.50
CA GLY A 185 -2.75 14.09 1.31
C GLY A 185 -2.71 15.43 0.54
N LYS A 186 -1.63 15.65 -0.21
CA LYS A 186 -1.47 16.82 -1.07
C LYS A 186 -2.47 16.81 -2.24
N ILE A 187 -2.68 15.63 -2.86
CA ILE A 187 -3.66 15.44 -3.95
C ILE A 187 -5.06 15.78 -3.46
N CYS A 188 -5.50 15.23 -2.34
CA CYS A 188 -6.80 15.53 -1.75
C CYS A 188 -6.96 17.03 -1.46
N LYS A 189 -5.97 17.66 -0.84
CA LYS A 189 -5.97 19.09 -0.56
C LYS A 189 -6.12 19.91 -1.82
N GLN A 190 -5.26 19.69 -2.81
CA GLN A 190 -5.26 20.44 -4.06
C GLN A 190 -6.51 20.18 -4.89
N ALA A 191 -7.07 18.96 -4.86
CA ALA A 191 -8.34 18.66 -5.50
C ALA A 191 -9.47 19.52 -4.93
N ARG A 192 -9.56 19.63 -3.60
CA ARG A 192 -10.58 20.45 -2.95
C ARG A 192 -10.36 21.96 -3.17
N GLU A 193 -9.11 22.42 -3.22
CA GLU A 193 -8.77 23.79 -3.60
C GLU A 193 -9.23 24.16 -5.02
N LEU A 194 -9.23 23.18 -5.94
CA LEU A 194 -9.73 23.33 -7.31
C LEU A 194 -11.24 23.14 -7.44
N GLY A 195 -11.97 22.96 -6.34
CA GLY A 195 -13.41 22.73 -6.34
C GLY A 195 -13.84 21.32 -6.81
N ILE A 196 -12.92 20.36 -6.86
CA ILE A 196 -13.24 18.97 -7.17
C ILE A 196 -13.88 18.35 -5.93
N THR A 197 -15.17 18.02 -5.98
CA THR A 197 -15.98 17.52 -4.85
C THR A 197 -16.33 16.04 -4.95
N VAL A 198 -16.05 15.39 -6.08
CA VAL A 198 -16.29 13.96 -6.24
C VAL A 198 -15.54 13.13 -5.19
N PRO A 199 -16.02 11.93 -4.84
CA PRO A 199 -15.31 11.04 -3.94
C PRO A 199 -13.89 10.75 -4.43
N ILE A 200 -12.94 10.68 -3.49
CA ILE A 200 -11.58 10.23 -3.76
C ILE A 200 -11.34 8.96 -2.94
N ILE A 201 -10.88 7.90 -3.60
CA ILE A 201 -10.79 6.56 -3.01
C ILE A 201 -9.40 5.99 -3.25
N GLY A 202 -8.86 5.31 -2.26
CA GLY A 202 -7.57 4.65 -2.40
C GLY A 202 -7.45 3.35 -1.62
N GLY A 203 -6.22 2.98 -1.34
CA GLY A 203 -5.87 1.75 -0.66
C GLY A 203 -5.23 1.97 0.71
N ASP A 204 -4.76 0.88 1.29
CA ASP A 204 -4.18 0.80 2.62
C ASP A 204 -2.94 1.70 2.83
N GLY A 205 -2.27 2.09 1.74
CA GLY A 205 -1.18 3.08 1.79
C GLY A 205 -1.56 4.47 2.31
N TRP A 206 -2.87 4.74 2.47
CA TRP A 206 -3.37 6.00 3.04
C TRP A 206 -3.38 5.99 4.58
N ASP A 207 -3.35 4.82 5.20
CA ASP A 207 -3.49 4.68 6.66
C ASP A 207 -2.29 5.24 7.41
N SER A 208 -2.38 6.52 7.71
CA SER A 208 -1.41 7.25 8.52
C SER A 208 -2.07 8.47 9.17
N PRO A 209 -1.81 8.76 10.45
CA PRO A 209 -2.26 10.00 11.08
C PRO A 209 -1.73 11.24 10.35
N LYS A 210 -0.58 11.13 9.68
CA LYS A 210 -0.01 12.21 8.85
C LYS A 210 -0.86 12.59 7.65
N LEU A 211 -1.73 11.69 7.17
CA LEU A 211 -2.68 12.03 6.09
C LEU A 211 -3.53 13.25 6.47
N VAL A 212 -4.05 13.27 7.70
CA VAL A 212 -4.86 14.38 8.21
C VAL A 212 -4.01 15.64 8.41
N GLU A 213 -2.79 15.49 8.88
CA GLU A 213 -1.86 16.62 9.06
C GLU A 213 -1.52 17.30 7.71
N ILE A 214 -1.30 16.52 6.65
CA ILE A 214 -0.94 17.02 5.32
C ILE A 214 -2.15 17.60 4.59
N ALA A 215 -3.25 16.87 4.55
CA ALA A 215 -4.43 17.25 3.77
C ALA A 215 -5.27 18.34 4.47
N GLY A 216 -5.31 18.31 5.81
CA GLY A 216 -6.33 18.98 6.60
C GLY A 216 -7.66 18.21 6.59
N ALA A 217 -8.33 18.12 7.73
CA ALA A 217 -9.55 17.31 7.90
C ALA A 217 -10.65 17.65 6.86
N SER A 218 -10.84 18.93 6.54
CA SER A 218 -11.84 19.37 5.56
C SER A 218 -11.61 18.82 4.15
N SER A 219 -10.36 18.65 3.75
CA SER A 219 -10.01 18.13 2.42
C SER A 219 -10.23 16.62 2.30
N LEU A 220 -10.37 15.93 3.42
CA LEU A 220 -10.65 14.50 3.48
C LEU A 220 -12.14 14.18 3.57
N ASN A 221 -13.02 15.17 3.53
CA ASN A 221 -14.44 14.92 3.38
C ASN A 221 -14.71 14.19 2.06
N ASN A 222 -15.57 13.16 2.11
CA ASN A 222 -15.90 12.35 0.95
C ASN A 222 -14.66 11.62 0.37
N THR A 223 -13.79 11.12 1.28
CA THR A 223 -12.67 10.25 0.92
C THR A 223 -12.80 8.91 1.64
N TYR A 224 -12.32 7.84 0.99
CA TYR A 224 -12.41 6.48 1.49
C TYR A 224 -11.14 5.71 1.14
N PHE A 225 -10.80 4.73 1.93
CA PHE A 225 -9.71 3.81 1.59
C PHE A 225 -9.97 2.40 2.15
N THR A 226 -9.45 1.41 1.46
CA THR A 226 -9.46 0.03 1.94
C THR A 226 -8.34 -0.14 2.96
N ASN A 227 -8.59 -0.89 4.04
CA ASN A 227 -7.60 -1.11 5.09
C ASN A 227 -7.64 -2.54 5.63
N HIS A 228 -6.58 -2.91 6.35
CA HIS A 228 -6.45 -4.20 7.05
C HIS A 228 -7.21 -4.24 8.37
N TYR A 229 -7.38 -3.09 9.00
CA TYR A 229 -7.89 -2.93 10.36
C TYR A 229 -8.82 -1.73 10.45
N SER A 230 -9.83 -1.85 11.30
CA SER A 230 -10.65 -0.72 11.73
C SER A 230 -10.70 -0.70 13.27
N PRO A 231 -10.51 0.46 13.90
CA PRO A 231 -10.68 0.61 15.34
C PRO A 231 -12.11 0.30 15.82
N ASP A 232 -13.08 0.40 14.90
CA ASP A 232 -14.49 0.07 15.17
C ASP A 232 -14.80 -1.44 15.04
N SER A 233 -13.77 -2.26 14.75
CA SER A 233 -13.94 -3.70 14.65
C SER A 233 -14.44 -4.31 15.96
N THR A 234 -15.46 -5.15 15.86
CA THR A 234 -16.00 -5.90 16.99
C THR A 234 -15.23 -7.16 17.32
N ASN A 235 -14.24 -7.53 16.52
CA ASN A 235 -13.39 -8.70 16.72
C ASN A 235 -12.57 -8.58 18.01
N GLU A 236 -12.56 -9.62 18.83
CA GLU A 236 -11.86 -9.60 20.13
C GLU A 236 -10.35 -9.36 20.00
N ALA A 237 -9.70 -9.93 18.96
CA ALA A 237 -8.29 -9.70 18.70
C ALA A 237 -8.01 -8.23 18.35
N SER A 238 -8.91 -7.57 17.60
CA SER A 238 -8.82 -6.15 17.29
C SER A 238 -9.00 -5.26 18.51
N LYS A 239 -9.86 -5.68 19.45
CA LYS A 239 -10.06 -4.93 20.73
C LYS A 239 -8.89 -5.06 21.67
N ALA A 240 -8.16 -6.17 21.60
CA ALA A 240 -6.97 -6.42 22.44
C ALA A 240 -5.72 -5.72 21.91
N PHE A 241 -5.71 -5.33 20.63
CA PHE A 241 -4.61 -4.61 19.98
C PHE A 241 -4.71 -3.10 20.24
#